data_c410ae4ce9f9f25b8766ac71e8f0a376
#
_entry.id   c410ae4ce9f9f25b8766ac71e8f0a376
#
_cell.length_a   1.000
_cell.length_b   1.000
_cell.length_c   1.000
_cell.angle_alpha   90.00
_cell.angle_beta   90.00
_cell.angle_gamma   90.00
#
_symmetry.space_group_name_H-M   'P 1'
#
loop_
_entity.id
_entity.type
_entity.pdbx_description
1 polymer ?
#
loop_
_entity_poly.entity_id
_entity_poly.type
_entity_poly.pdbx_seq_one_letter_code
_entity_poly.pdbx_strand_id
1 'polypeptide(L)'
;MLFRSPWWRDGFAAERQELPTPAPLRHIGIYGYRAGFLRKFPALAQSPVEVTEALEQLRAMWHGHRIAVHVTDQAPGPGVDTAQDLERVRRLF
;
A
#
# COMPACT_ATOMS: atom_id res chain seq x y z
N MET A 1 -0.37 -0.44 8.62
CA MET A 1 0.89 -0.92 8.14
C MET A 1 0.89 -2.35 7.70
N LEU A 2 1.75 -2.64 6.81
CA LEU A 2 1.80 -3.87 6.05
C LEU A 2 2.40 -5.08 6.78
N PHE A 3 2.65 -4.97 8.06
CA PHE A 3 3.40 -5.97 8.82
C PHE A 3 2.61 -7.21 9.21
N ARG A 4 1.33 -7.26 8.85
CA ARG A 4 0.46 -8.38 9.15
C ARG A 4 0.29 -9.35 8.00
N SER A 5 0.93 -9.07 6.90
CA SER A 5 1.01 -10.00 5.81
C SER A 5 1.74 -11.28 6.27
N PRO A 6 1.33 -12.47 5.82
CA PRO A 6 2.04 -13.72 6.14
C PRO A 6 3.52 -13.68 5.80
N TRP A 7 3.90 -12.84 4.87
CA TRP A 7 5.27 -12.61 4.45
C TRP A 7 6.17 -12.14 5.59
N TRP A 8 5.60 -11.41 6.57
CA TRP A 8 6.35 -10.82 7.68
C TRP A 8 6.27 -11.59 8.99
N ARG A 9 5.54 -12.67 9.03
CA ARG A 9 5.28 -13.35 10.30
C ARG A 9 6.38 -14.29 10.72
N ASP A 10 6.66 -14.30 12.03
CA ASP A 10 7.24 -15.40 12.81
C ASP A 10 8.41 -16.10 12.17
N GLY A 11 9.45 -15.36 11.82
CA GLY A 11 10.61 -15.96 11.20
C GLY A 11 10.38 -16.44 9.77
N PHE A 12 9.20 -16.23 9.23
CA PHE A 12 8.88 -16.62 7.85
C PHE A 12 9.90 -16.09 6.85
N ALA A 13 10.27 -14.82 6.99
CA ALA A 13 11.28 -14.21 6.14
C ALA A 13 12.68 -14.72 6.46
N ALA A 14 12.96 -15.07 7.72
CA ALA A 14 14.27 -15.59 8.12
C ALA A 14 14.52 -17.00 7.60
N GLU A 15 13.47 -17.81 7.48
CA GLU A 15 13.56 -19.16 6.94
C GLU A 15 13.60 -19.21 5.41
N ARG A 16 13.16 -18.14 4.76
CA ARG A 16 13.07 -18.06 3.31
C ARG A 16 14.17 -17.21 2.74
N GLN A 17 14.98 -17.80 1.91
CA GLN A 17 16.01 -17.10 1.14
C GLN A 17 15.49 -16.60 -0.20
N GLU A 18 14.32 -17.07 -0.62
CA GLU A 18 13.68 -16.71 -1.88
C GLU A 18 12.35 -16.02 -1.62
N LEU A 19 11.98 -15.11 -2.53
CA LEU A 19 10.69 -14.45 -2.49
C LEU A 19 9.58 -15.46 -2.82
N PRO A 20 8.40 -15.33 -2.18
CA PRO A 20 7.29 -16.21 -2.51
C PRO A 20 6.79 -15.96 -3.93
N THR A 21 6.03 -16.92 -4.45
CA THR A 21 5.41 -16.82 -5.76
C THR A 21 3.90 -16.66 -5.59
N PRO A 22 3.28 -15.56 -6.10
CA PRO A 22 3.93 -14.44 -6.79
C PRO A 22 4.78 -13.60 -5.87
N ALA A 23 5.82 -12.96 -6.42
CA ALA A 23 6.69 -12.09 -5.65
C ALA A 23 5.90 -10.90 -5.10
N PRO A 24 6.18 -10.46 -3.85
CA PRO A 24 5.52 -9.29 -3.31
C PRO A 24 5.91 -8.03 -4.07
N LEU A 25 4.97 -7.09 -4.18
CA LEU A 25 5.16 -5.81 -4.83
C LEU A 25 5.27 -4.72 -3.78
N ARG A 26 6.10 -3.72 -4.06
CA ARG A 26 6.18 -2.54 -3.23
C ARG A 26 5.04 -1.59 -3.57
N HIS A 27 4.29 -1.20 -2.57
CA HIS A 27 3.20 -0.26 -2.70
C HIS A 27 3.75 1.18 -2.84
N ILE A 28 3.36 1.89 -3.88
CA ILE A 28 3.79 3.28 -4.15
C ILE A 28 2.77 4.25 -3.63
N GLY A 29 1.77 4.14 -3.08
CA GLY A 29 0.88 5.09 -2.42
C GLY A 29 0.36 6.24 -3.31
N ILE A 30 0.26 6.01 -4.62
CA ILE A 30 -0.32 6.97 -5.55
C ILE A 30 -1.61 6.37 -6.12
N TYR A 31 -2.72 7.10 -5.99
CA TYR A 31 -4.04 6.62 -6.40
C TYR A 31 -4.77 7.64 -7.24
N GLY A 32 -5.41 7.16 -8.30
CA GLY A 32 -6.35 7.95 -9.07
C GLY A 32 -7.78 7.50 -8.78
N TYR A 33 -8.70 8.44 -8.68
CA TYR A 33 -10.10 8.17 -8.41
C TYR A 33 -10.99 8.95 -9.37
N ARG A 34 -12.11 8.34 -9.72
CA ARG A 34 -13.18 9.10 -10.36
C ARG A 34 -13.92 9.91 -9.30
N ALA A 35 -14.26 11.16 -9.65
CA ALA A 35 -14.93 12.06 -8.71
C ALA A 35 -16.25 11.47 -8.17
N GLY A 36 -17.00 10.75 -8.99
CA GLY A 36 -18.22 10.09 -8.56
C GLY A 36 -17.97 9.03 -7.49
N PHE A 37 -16.86 8.30 -7.59
CA PHE A 37 -16.47 7.34 -6.57
C PHE A 37 -16.08 8.03 -5.27
N LEU A 38 -15.31 9.10 -5.35
CA LEU A 38 -14.91 9.85 -4.15
C LEU A 38 -16.10 10.42 -3.38
N ARG A 39 -17.15 10.79 -4.07
CA ARG A 39 -18.40 11.25 -3.42
C ARG A 39 -19.10 10.15 -2.65
N LYS A 40 -18.98 8.91 -3.10
CA LYS A 40 -19.63 7.74 -2.49
C LYS A 40 -18.79 7.13 -1.38
N PHE A 41 -17.48 7.26 -1.46
CA PHE A 41 -16.56 6.56 -0.58
C PHE A 41 -16.80 6.80 0.91
N PRO A 42 -17.03 8.05 1.38
CA PRO A 42 -17.28 8.28 2.81
C PRO A 42 -18.56 7.62 3.34
N ALA A 43 -19.50 7.32 2.45
CA ALA A 43 -20.75 6.64 2.84
C ALA A 43 -20.57 5.11 2.95
N LEU A 44 -19.49 4.55 2.46
CA LEU A 44 -19.20 3.13 2.57
C LEU A 44 -18.76 2.79 3.99
N ALA A 45 -19.30 1.71 4.55
CA ALA A 45 -18.89 1.25 5.87
C ALA A 45 -17.45 0.73 5.81
N GLN A 46 -16.70 1.01 6.86
CA GLN A 46 -15.36 0.46 7.04
C GLN A 46 -15.38 -1.07 7.01
N SER A 47 -14.43 -1.67 6.32
CA SER A 47 -14.32 -3.12 6.27
C SER A 47 -13.41 -3.63 7.40
N PRO A 48 -13.62 -4.88 7.85
CA PRO A 48 -12.72 -5.48 8.84
C PRO A 48 -11.27 -5.55 8.35
N VAL A 49 -11.07 -5.79 7.06
CA VAL A 49 -9.73 -5.86 6.46
C VAL A 49 -9.04 -4.51 6.50
N GLU A 50 -9.78 -3.45 6.20
CA GLU A 50 -9.27 -2.07 6.26
C GLU A 50 -8.78 -1.73 7.66
N VAL A 51 -9.56 -2.07 8.67
CA VAL A 51 -9.21 -1.79 10.07
C VAL A 51 -7.96 -2.57 10.47
N THR A 52 -7.87 -3.83 10.06
CA THR A 52 -6.74 -4.69 10.40
C THR A 52 -5.45 -4.24 9.74
N GLU A 53 -5.51 -3.88 8.47
CA GLU A 53 -4.32 -3.53 7.68
C GLU A 53 -4.03 -2.03 7.67
N ALA A 54 -4.95 -1.22 8.19
CA ALA A 54 -4.87 0.25 8.15
C ALA A 54 -4.70 0.79 6.72
N LEU A 55 -5.44 0.22 5.80
CA LEU A 55 -5.43 0.58 4.38
C LEU A 55 -6.85 0.83 3.88
N GLU A 56 -7.18 2.08 3.67
CA GLU A 56 -8.53 2.50 3.27
C GLU A 56 -8.95 1.98 1.90
N GLN A 57 -8.01 1.66 1.02
CA GLN A 57 -8.30 1.09 -0.30
C GLN A 57 -9.02 -0.25 -0.21
N LEU A 58 -8.81 -0.96 0.88
CA LEU A 58 -9.44 -2.25 1.10
C LEU A 58 -10.95 -2.11 1.28
N ARG A 59 -11.42 -0.95 1.72
CA ARG A 59 -12.86 -0.65 1.79
C ARG A 59 -13.49 -0.71 0.41
N ALA A 60 -12.84 -0.12 -0.59
CA ALA A 60 -13.33 -0.15 -1.96
C ALA A 60 -13.47 -1.57 -2.48
N MET A 61 -12.45 -2.39 -2.28
CA MET A 61 -12.46 -3.79 -2.71
C MET A 61 -13.50 -4.61 -1.96
N TRP A 62 -13.66 -4.37 -0.67
CA TRP A 62 -14.64 -5.03 0.17
C TRP A 62 -16.06 -4.82 -0.34
N HIS A 63 -16.36 -3.62 -0.83
CA HIS A 63 -17.66 -3.27 -1.38
C HIS A 63 -17.80 -3.58 -2.88
N GLY A 64 -16.90 -4.37 -3.46
CA GLY A 64 -17.01 -4.87 -4.81
C GLY A 64 -16.44 -3.96 -5.89
N HIS A 65 -15.75 -2.89 -5.54
CA HIS A 65 -15.07 -2.04 -6.51
C HIS A 65 -13.75 -2.64 -6.95
N ARG A 66 -13.33 -2.30 -8.16
CA ARG A 66 -12.07 -2.78 -8.72
C ARG A 66 -11.01 -1.69 -8.65
N ILE A 67 -9.79 -2.11 -8.39
CA ILE A 67 -8.61 -1.25 -8.42
C ILE A 67 -7.72 -1.74 -9.54
N ALA A 68 -7.52 -0.90 -10.57
CA ALA A 68 -6.54 -1.19 -11.60
C ALA A 68 -5.15 -0.88 -11.06
N VAL A 69 -4.22 -1.80 -11.23
CA VAL A 69 -2.87 -1.67 -10.70
C VAL A 69 -1.88 -1.60 -11.87
N HIS A 70 -1.07 -0.55 -11.90
CA HIS A 70 0.05 -0.46 -12.79
C HIS A 70 1.30 -0.93 -12.05
N VAL A 71 1.99 -1.91 -12.61
CA VAL A 71 3.25 -2.40 -12.07
C VAL A 71 4.39 -1.77 -12.85
N THR A 72 5.28 -1.08 -12.16
CA THR A 72 6.46 -0.47 -12.77
C THR A 72 7.72 -1.08 -12.20
N ASP A 73 8.75 -1.20 -13.03
CA ASP A 73 10.08 -1.61 -12.62
C ASP A 73 10.96 -0.43 -12.20
N GLN A 74 10.45 0.80 -12.35
CA GLN A 74 11.15 2.01 -11.93
C GLN A 74 10.69 2.41 -10.54
N ALA A 75 11.55 2.21 -9.56
CA ALA A 75 11.25 2.60 -8.19
C ALA A 75 11.18 4.14 -8.09
N PRO A 76 10.18 4.68 -7.42
CA PRO A 76 10.14 6.11 -7.14
C PRO A 76 11.23 6.47 -6.14
N GLY A 77 11.56 7.75 -6.07
CA GLY A 77 12.44 8.28 -5.05
C GLY A 77 11.87 8.09 -3.64
N PRO A 78 12.64 8.45 -2.61
CA PRO A 78 12.18 8.30 -1.23
C PRO A 78 11.00 9.21 -0.95
N GLY A 79 10.06 8.70 -0.14
CA GLY A 79 8.95 9.50 0.37
C GLY A 79 9.40 10.44 1.48
N VAL A 80 8.56 11.41 1.80
CA VAL A 80 8.82 12.38 2.86
C VAL A 80 7.71 12.30 3.90
N ASP A 81 8.00 11.69 5.04
CA ASP A 81 7.06 11.57 6.16
C ASP A 81 7.64 12.19 7.44
N THR A 82 8.95 12.34 7.52
CA THR A 82 9.66 12.87 8.68
C THR A 82 10.56 14.03 8.28
N ALA A 83 11.03 14.79 9.28
CA ALA A 83 11.99 15.85 9.04
C ALA A 83 13.31 15.31 8.45
N GLN A 84 13.72 14.11 8.87
CA GLN A 84 14.90 13.45 8.32
C GLN A 84 14.71 13.08 6.85
N ASP A 85 13.53 12.62 6.49
CA ASP A 85 13.20 12.34 5.09
C ASP A 85 13.28 13.60 4.24
N LEU A 86 12.77 14.71 4.77
CA LEU A 86 12.83 15.99 4.08
C LEU A 86 14.27 16.42 3.81
N GLU A 87 15.16 16.32 4.80
CA GLU A 87 16.57 16.63 4.61
C GLU A 87 17.23 15.73 3.57
N ARG A 88 16.89 14.45 3.58
CA ARG A 88 17.39 13.50 2.60
C ARG A 88 16.98 13.89 1.18
N VAL A 89 15.73 14.27 1.00
CA VAL A 89 15.21 14.68 -0.31
C VAL A 89 15.81 16.00 -0.77
N ARG A 90 16.00 16.95 0.14
CA ARG A 90 16.66 18.23 -0.19
C ARG A 90 18.07 18.04 -0.76
N ARG A 91 18.79 17.02 -0.34
CA ARG A 91 20.11 16.71 -0.87
C ARG A 91 20.11 16.16 -2.29
N LEU A 92 18.95 15.66 -2.75
CA LEU A 92 18.78 15.11 -4.10
C LEU A 92 18.42 16.20 -5.13
N PHE A 93 17.99 17.34 -4.67
CA PHE A 93 17.58 18.48 -5.51
C PHE A 93 18.35 19.77 -5.12
#